data_4d758d33c553d2d31055aec74375d08e
#
_entry.id   4d758d33c553d2d31055aec74375d08e
#
_cell.length_a   1.000
_cell.length_b   1.000
_cell.length_c   1.000
_cell.angle_alpha   90.00
_cell.angle_beta   90.00
_cell.angle_gamma   90.00
#
_symmetry.space_group_name_H-M   'P 1'
#
loop_
_entity.id
_entity.type
_entity.pdbx_description
1 polymer ?
#
loop_
_entity_poly.entity_id
_entity_poly.type
_entity_poly.pdbx_seq_one_letter_code
_entity_poly.pdbx_strand_id
1 'polypeptide(L)'
;MKKTVLLLALLTATGSFLYAQNNQELEKKGFKKENLFTGGSISLSFFNNSFLIGGSPVFGYSLSRWADLGIVGNYNYTSYRDYYTVEDKLRQSVYGGGVFTRLFPVRFLFAQAQFEHNWIRLKYIPAPNGGSSFHQTVDGNSFLVGAGYTTGRDPDAKGVYGYLAILFDVLKEPNSPYTDNLNRSIPIIRAGFNVPLFQGHRGAY
;
A
#
# COMPACT_ATOMS: atom_id res chain seq x y z
N MET A 1 -23.60 -9.72 -23.86
CA MET A 1 -23.18 -11.13 -23.88
C MET A 1 -21.71 -11.33 -23.50
N LYS A 2 -20.72 -10.56 -24.01
CA LYS A 2 -19.29 -10.73 -23.65
C LYS A 2 -18.96 -10.45 -22.18
N LYS A 3 -19.63 -9.48 -21.52
CA LYS A 3 -19.39 -9.11 -20.09
C LYS A 3 -19.95 -10.17 -19.11
N THR A 4 -21.06 -10.82 -19.46
CA THR A 4 -21.66 -11.91 -18.66
C THR A 4 -20.83 -13.19 -18.69
N VAL A 5 -20.19 -13.50 -19.81
CA VAL A 5 -19.30 -14.65 -19.95
C VAL A 5 -18.01 -14.47 -19.15
N LEU A 6 -17.48 -13.24 -19.10
CA LEU A 6 -16.29 -12.92 -18.31
C LEU A 6 -16.55 -13.04 -16.79
N LEU A 7 -17.73 -12.62 -16.34
CA LEU A 7 -18.13 -12.74 -14.93
C LEU A 7 -18.33 -14.21 -14.52
N LEU A 8 -18.90 -15.02 -15.42
CA LEU A 8 -19.09 -16.46 -15.19
C LEU A 8 -17.76 -17.21 -15.15
N ALA A 9 -16.80 -16.85 -16.01
CA ALA A 9 -15.46 -17.43 -16.01
C ALA A 9 -14.68 -17.06 -14.74
N LEU A 10 -14.88 -15.84 -14.20
CA LEU A 10 -14.27 -15.44 -12.93
C LEU A 10 -14.86 -16.21 -11.73
N LEU A 11 -16.17 -16.46 -11.74
CA LEU A 11 -16.83 -17.24 -10.67
C LEU A 11 -16.42 -18.73 -10.71
N THR A 12 -16.22 -19.31 -11.89
CA THR A 12 -15.78 -20.72 -12.00
C THR A 12 -14.31 -20.90 -11.60
N ALA A 13 -13.46 -19.91 -11.87
CA ALA A 13 -12.07 -19.92 -11.42
C ALA A 13 -11.96 -19.86 -9.88
N THR A 14 -12.82 -19.11 -9.20
CA THR A 14 -12.83 -19.07 -7.72
C THR A 14 -13.35 -20.36 -7.09
N GLY A 15 -14.27 -21.08 -7.74
CA GLY A 15 -14.78 -22.36 -7.27
C GLY A 15 -13.72 -23.48 -7.27
N SER A 16 -12.82 -23.49 -8.24
CA SER A 16 -11.77 -24.51 -8.37
C SER A 16 -10.69 -24.42 -7.27
N PHE A 17 -10.46 -23.24 -6.70
CA PHE A 17 -9.52 -23.06 -5.59
C PHE A 17 -10.04 -23.60 -4.25
N LEU A 18 -11.36 -23.72 -4.08
CA LEU A 18 -11.96 -24.23 -2.84
C LEU A 18 -11.89 -25.75 -2.71
N TYR A 19 -11.79 -26.49 -3.80
CA TYR A 19 -11.69 -27.96 -3.77
C TYR A 19 -10.26 -28.50 -3.57
N ALA A 20 -9.24 -27.68 -3.76
CA ALA A 20 -7.84 -28.10 -3.61
C ALA A 20 -7.36 -28.14 -2.14
N GLN A 21 -8.21 -27.78 -1.16
CA GLN A 21 -7.81 -27.64 0.25
C GLN A 21 -8.16 -28.84 1.14
N ASN A 22 -8.64 -29.97 0.61
CA ASN A 22 -9.27 -30.98 1.44
C ASN A 22 -8.38 -32.18 1.86
N ASN A 23 -7.05 -32.07 1.74
CA ASN A 23 -6.14 -33.12 2.23
C ASN A 23 -4.86 -32.52 2.84
N GLN A 24 -4.98 -31.75 3.92
CA GLN A 24 -3.85 -31.57 4.85
C GLN A 24 -4.38 -31.57 6.29
N GLU A 25 -3.72 -32.35 7.10
CA GLU A 25 -3.92 -32.58 8.52
C GLU A 25 -4.55 -31.43 9.29
N LEU A 26 -5.48 -31.75 10.19
CA LEU A 26 -6.09 -30.86 11.19
C LEU A 26 -5.01 -30.21 12.08
N GLU A 27 -4.15 -29.39 11.52
CA GLU A 27 -3.38 -28.44 12.32
C GLU A 27 -4.37 -27.53 13.03
N LYS A 28 -4.23 -27.46 14.36
CA LYS A 28 -5.04 -26.62 15.25
C LYS A 28 -5.28 -25.24 14.62
N LYS A 29 -6.49 -25.03 14.10
CA LYS A 29 -6.98 -23.74 13.60
C LYS A 29 -7.04 -22.78 14.79
N GLY A 30 -5.96 -22.04 15.05
CA GLY A 30 -5.88 -21.04 16.10
C GLY A 30 -4.96 -19.89 15.68
N PHE A 31 -5.10 -18.76 16.33
CA PHE A 31 -4.22 -17.62 16.16
C PHE A 31 -2.77 -18.03 16.52
N LYS A 32 -1.86 -17.91 15.56
CA LYS A 32 -0.42 -18.23 15.73
C LYS A 32 0.34 -16.92 15.83
N LYS A 33 0.94 -16.62 16.98
CA LYS A 33 1.73 -15.38 17.20
C LYS A 33 2.90 -15.26 16.23
N GLU A 34 3.45 -16.38 15.78
CA GLU A 34 4.56 -16.48 14.82
C GLU A 34 4.20 -15.95 13.42
N ASN A 35 2.91 -15.84 13.11
CA ASN A 35 2.42 -15.28 11.86
C ASN A 35 2.31 -13.76 11.88
N LEU A 36 2.52 -13.13 13.05
CA LEU A 36 2.55 -11.68 13.15
C LEU A 36 3.84 -11.13 12.56
N PHE A 37 3.71 -10.02 11.86
CA PHE A 37 4.86 -9.26 11.37
C PHE A 37 4.64 -7.77 11.54
N THR A 38 5.74 -7.04 11.62
CA THR A 38 5.78 -5.59 11.54
C THR A 38 6.74 -5.18 10.43
N GLY A 39 6.75 -3.91 10.10
CA GLY A 39 7.67 -3.41 9.10
C GLY A 39 7.34 -1.99 8.71
N GLY A 40 7.79 -1.60 7.56
CA GLY A 40 7.50 -0.29 7.01
C GLY A 40 8.05 -0.14 5.61
N SER A 41 7.61 0.93 4.96
CA SER A 41 8.12 1.32 3.65
C SER A 41 8.39 2.81 3.58
N ILE A 42 9.28 3.18 2.67
CA ILE A 42 9.45 4.53 2.18
C ILE A 42 8.70 4.62 0.86
N SER A 43 7.94 5.68 0.69
CA SER A 43 7.23 6.00 -0.55
C SER A 43 7.97 7.11 -1.28
N LEU A 44 8.20 6.93 -2.57
CA LEU A 44 8.78 7.92 -3.46
C LEU A 44 7.91 8.05 -4.71
N SER A 45 7.70 9.26 -5.17
CA SER A 45 7.07 9.51 -6.46
C SER A 45 7.60 10.83 -7.04
N PHE A 46 7.82 10.83 -8.35
CA PHE A 46 8.20 12.00 -9.13
C PHE A 46 7.23 12.10 -10.30
N PHE A 47 6.44 13.15 -10.33
CA PHE A 47 5.46 13.35 -11.40
C PHE A 47 5.15 14.83 -11.60
N ASN A 48 5.13 15.31 -12.86
CA ASN A 48 4.69 16.64 -13.24
C ASN A 48 5.16 17.76 -12.30
N ASN A 49 6.47 17.96 -12.16
CA ASN A 49 7.07 19.00 -11.30
C ASN A 49 6.74 18.87 -9.80
N SER A 50 6.28 17.68 -9.38
CA SER A 50 6.00 17.34 -7.99
C SER A 50 6.94 16.24 -7.49
N PHE A 51 7.25 16.34 -6.21
CA PHE A 51 8.04 15.35 -5.48
C PHE A 51 7.25 14.92 -4.26
N LEU A 52 7.04 13.60 -4.12
CA LEU A 52 6.43 12.98 -2.96
C LEU A 52 7.46 12.09 -2.26
N ILE A 53 7.58 12.26 -0.95
CA ILE A 53 8.32 11.38 -0.06
C ILE A 53 7.48 11.06 1.16
N GLY A 54 7.53 9.81 1.63
CA GLY A 54 6.78 9.42 2.80
C GLY A 54 7.25 8.13 3.43
N GLY A 55 6.64 7.80 4.56
CA GLY A 55 6.86 6.57 5.30
C GLY A 55 5.53 5.92 5.69
N SER A 56 5.50 4.59 5.64
CA SER A 56 4.31 3.81 5.95
C SER A 56 4.66 2.62 6.85
N PRO A 57 4.60 2.77 8.19
CA PRO A 57 4.70 1.65 9.10
C PRO A 57 3.53 0.69 8.91
N VAL A 58 3.79 -0.60 9.06
CA VAL A 58 2.80 -1.66 8.91
C VAL A 58 2.84 -2.62 10.08
N PHE A 59 1.67 -3.19 10.39
CA PHE A 59 1.52 -4.31 11.30
C PHE A 59 0.54 -5.31 10.66
N GLY A 60 0.93 -6.57 10.55
CA GLY A 60 0.14 -7.53 9.81
C GLY A 60 0.23 -8.96 10.34
N TYR A 61 -0.57 -9.80 9.72
CA TYR A 61 -0.70 -11.22 10.00
C TYR A 61 -0.67 -12.02 8.69
N SER A 62 0.19 -13.02 8.62
CA SER A 62 0.24 -13.97 7.51
C SER A 62 -0.85 -15.01 7.70
N LEU A 63 -1.96 -14.84 6.97
CA LEU A 63 -3.10 -15.77 7.00
C LEU A 63 -2.72 -17.15 6.46
N SER A 64 -1.86 -17.16 5.45
CA SER A 64 -1.39 -18.36 4.79
C SER A 64 -0.04 -18.11 4.09
N ARG A 65 0.50 -19.15 3.45
CA ARG A 65 1.71 -19.01 2.62
C ARG A 65 1.55 -18.05 1.44
N TRP A 66 0.32 -17.77 1.03
CA TRP A 66 -0.01 -16.96 -0.14
C TRP A 66 -0.79 -15.68 0.19
N ALA A 67 -1.15 -15.42 1.45
CA ALA A 67 -1.97 -14.26 1.81
C ALA A 67 -1.52 -13.61 3.12
N ASP A 68 -1.37 -12.27 3.10
CA ASP A 68 -1.17 -11.42 4.26
C ASP A 68 -2.32 -10.42 4.38
N LEU A 69 -2.67 -10.06 5.60
CA LEU A 69 -3.60 -9.00 5.96
C LEU A 69 -2.96 -8.12 7.03
N GLY A 70 -3.22 -6.81 6.99
CA GLY A 70 -2.66 -5.93 8.01
C GLY A 70 -3.24 -4.54 8.00
N ILE A 71 -2.74 -3.75 8.94
CA ILE A 71 -2.99 -2.32 9.05
C ILE A 71 -1.74 -1.55 8.65
N VAL A 72 -1.95 -0.34 8.15
CA VAL A 72 -0.90 0.58 7.74
C VAL A 72 -1.19 1.96 8.28
N GLY A 73 -0.17 2.62 8.83
CA GLY A 73 -0.17 4.06 8.99
C GLY A 73 0.60 4.69 7.85
N ASN A 74 0.32 5.94 7.50
CA ASN A 74 1.06 6.63 6.46
C ASN A 74 1.29 8.10 6.82
N TYR A 75 2.46 8.58 6.47
CA TYR A 75 2.80 10.00 6.43
C TYR A 75 3.52 10.29 5.14
N ASN A 76 2.98 11.20 4.32
CA ASN A 76 3.58 11.62 3.07
C ASN A 76 3.67 13.15 3.01
N TYR A 77 4.75 13.63 2.45
CA TYR A 77 4.96 15.04 2.14
C TYR A 77 5.15 15.20 0.65
N THR A 78 4.36 16.11 0.06
CA THR A 78 4.45 16.44 -1.36
C THR A 78 4.70 17.92 -1.53
N SER A 79 5.58 18.30 -2.43
CA SER A 79 5.84 19.68 -2.82
C SER A 79 5.62 19.82 -4.31
N TYR A 80 4.69 20.70 -4.67
CA TYR A 80 4.42 21.11 -6.03
C TYR A 80 5.08 22.46 -6.26
N ARG A 81 5.76 22.64 -7.39
CA ARG A 81 6.29 23.92 -7.85
C ARG A 81 5.48 24.40 -9.05
N ASP A 82 5.34 25.71 -9.18
CA ASP A 82 4.61 26.34 -10.29
C ASP A 82 3.17 25.81 -10.40
N TYR A 83 2.45 25.78 -9.25
CA TYR A 83 1.14 25.15 -9.14
C TYR A 83 0.02 25.95 -9.81
N TYR A 84 -0.08 27.26 -9.53
CA TYR A 84 -0.99 28.19 -10.16
C TYR A 84 -0.25 29.22 -11.01
N THR A 85 0.92 29.69 -10.55
CA THR A 85 1.76 30.68 -11.18
C THR A 85 3.22 30.28 -11.09
N VAL A 86 4.06 30.90 -11.92
CA VAL A 86 5.53 30.69 -11.86
C VAL A 86 6.04 31.18 -10.50
N GLU A 87 6.91 30.36 -9.87
CA GLU A 87 7.54 30.57 -8.56
C GLU A 87 6.62 30.34 -7.34
N ASP A 88 5.35 30.03 -7.52
CA ASP A 88 4.53 29.61 -6.39
C ASP A 88 4.82 28.15 -5.94
N LYS A 89 4.34 27.80 -4.76
CA LYS A 89 4.51 26.44 -4.20
C LYS A 89 3.26 26.03 -3.47
N LEU A 90 2.83 24.78 -3.73
CA LEU A 90 1.85 24.10 -2.89
C LEU A 90 2.56 22.98 -2.12
N ARG A 91 2.51 23.06 -0.80
CA ARG A 91 3.00 22.02 0.08
C ARG A 91 1.84 21.23 0.66
N GLN A 92 1.93 19.93 0.58
CA GLN A 92 0.91 19.02 1.05
C GLN A 92 1.53 18.04 2.06
N SER A 93 0.95 17.97 3.24
CA SER A 93 1.27 16.96 4.25
C SER A 93 0.07 16.06 4.45
N VAL A 94 0.25 14.77 4.23
CA VAL A 94 -0.77 13.75 4.31
C VAL A 94 -0.44 12.82 5.47
N TYR A 95 -1.38 12.57 6.34
CA TYR A 95 -1.27 11.56 7.38
C TYR A 95 -2.58 10.77 7.45
N GLY A 96 -2.47 9.49 7.65
CA GLY A 96 -3.63 8.63 7.62
C GLY A 96 -3.32 7.20 8.02
N GLY A 97 -4.26 6.34 7.74
CA GLY A 97 -4.12 4.93 7.99
C GLY A 97 -5.15 4.11 7.23
N GLY A 98 -4.96 2.81 7.24
CA GLY A 98 -5.83 1.93 6.50
C GLY A 98 -5.54 0.46 6.74
N VAL A 99 -6.11 -0.34 5.88
CA VAL A 99 -5.94 -1.79 5.86
C VAL A 99 -5.39 -2.24 4.51
N PHE A 100 -4.59 -3.28 4.52
CA PHE A 100 -4.07 -3.85 3.28
C PHE A 100 -4.16 -5.36 3.26
N THR A 101 -4.21 -5.91 2.07
CA THR A 101 -4.00 -7.34 1.81
C THR A 101 -2.94 -7.51 0.74
N ARG A 102 -2.14 -8.57 0.88
CA ARG A 102 -1.16 -9.00 -0.13
C ARG A 102 -1.42 -10.45 -0.50
N LEU A 103 -1.41 -10.72 -1.79
CA LEU A 103 -1.56 -12.07 -2.34
C LEU A 103 -0.27 -12.43 -3.07
N PHE A 104 0.31 -13.56 -2.74
CA PHE A 104 1.57 -14.06 -3.28
C PHE A 104 1.33 -15.26 -4.19
N PRO A 105 1.09 -15.05 -5.50
CA PRO A 105 0.95 -16.16 -6.45
C PRO A 105 2.22 -17.00 -6.55
N VAL A 106 3.37 -16.36 -6.37
CA VAL A 106 4.69 -17.00 -6.23
C VAL A 106 5.47 -16.32 -5.10
N ARG A 107 6.51 -16.97 -4.58
CA ARG A 107 7.25 -16.52 -3.37
C ARG A 107 7.89 -15.14 -3.47
N PHE A 108 8.19 -14.68 -4.68
CA PHE A 108 8.89 -13.43 -4.93
C PHE A 108 8.01 -12.33 -5.54
N LEU A 109 6.76 -12.63 -5.93
CA LEU A 109 5.81 -11.64 -6.46
C LEU A 109 4.55 -11.58 -5.61
N PHE A 110 4.02 -10.38 -5.45
CA PHE A 110 2.73 -10.17 -4.79
C PHE A 110 1.89 -9.13 -5.52
N ALA A 111 0.58 -9.31 -5.42
CA ALA A 111 -0.41 -8.27 -5.68
C ALA A 111 -0.81 -7.66 -4.33
N GLN A 112 -1.06 -6.36 -4.28
CA GLN A 112 -1.49 -5.64 -3.09
C GLN A 112 -2.75 -4.83 -3.38
N ALA A 113 -3.71 -4.91 -2.46
CA ALA A 113 -4.84 -3.99 -2.38
C ALA A 113 -4.80 -3.33 -1.00
N GLN A 114 -5.06 -2.02 -0.94
CA GLN A 114 -4.96 -1.22 0.29
C GLN A 114 -5.98 -0.11 0.28
N PHE A 115 -6.79 -0.02 1.31
CA PHE A 115 -7.70 1.09 1.55
C PHE A 115 -7.09 2.01 2.60
N GLU A 116 -7.07 3.33 2.33
CA GLU A 116 -6.58 4.36 3.24
C GLU A 116 -7.61 5.48 3.41
N HIS A 117 -7.72 5.98 4.63
CA HIS A 117 -8.34 7.26 4.93
C HIS A 117 -7.24 8.25 5.31
N ASN A 118 -7.21 9.41 4.65
CA ASN A 118 -6.13 10.38 4.74
C ASN A 118 -6.65 11.76 5.12
N TRP A 119 -5.96 12.42 6.04
CA TRP A 119 -6.10 13.84 6.36
C TRP A 119 -4.97 14.59 5.66
N ILE A 120 -5.34 15.63 4.93
CA ILE A 120 -4.46 16.33 4.00
C ILE A 120 -4.41 17.79 4.42
N ARG A 121 -3.23 18.25 4.79
CA ARG A 121 -2.96 19.67 5.08
C ARG A 121 -2.28 20.29 3.88
N LEU A 122 -2.92 21.30 3.32
CA LEU A 122 -2.43 22.07 2.19
C LEU A 122 -1.92 23.42 2.70
N LYS A 123 -0.74 23.82 2.24
CA LYS A 123 -0.17 25.15 2.45
C LYS A 123 0.25 25.74 1.13
N TYR A 124 -0.48 26.76 0.70
CA TYR A 124 -0.12 27.56 -0.48
C TYR A 124 0.86 28.66 -0.10
N ILE A 125 1.93 28.83 -0.87
CA ILE A 125 2.94 29.86 -0.74
C ILE A 125 2.99 30.59 -2.08
N PRO A 126 2.51 31.85 -2.16
CA PRO A 126 2.52 32.61 -3.39
C PRO A 126 3.95 32.98 -3.83
N ALA A 127 4.10 33.37 -5.11
CA ALA A 127 5.30 33.96 -5.65
C ALA A 127 5.68 35.27 -4.90
N PRO A 128 6.92 35.79 -5.00
CA PRO A 128 7.41 36.93 -4.20
C PRO A 128 6.57 38.20 -4.26
N ASN A 129 5.78 38.41 -5.27
CA ASN A 129 4.84 39.57 -5.43
C ASN A 129 3.39 39.11 -5.50
N GLY A 130 3.09 37.85 -5.08
CA GLY A 130 1.76 37.27 -5.09
C GLY A 130 0.98 37.59 -3.81
N GLY A 131 -0.28 37.16 -3.78
CA GLY A 131 -1.20 37.39 -2.66
C GLY A 131 -0.79 36.72 -1.35
N SER A 132 -1.76 36.47 -0.48
CA SER A 132 -1.52 35.87 0.85
C SER A 132 -1.39 34.35 0.80
N SER A 133 -0.57 33.80 1.67
CA SER A 133 -0.54 32.35 1.91
C SER A 133 -1.83 31.89 2.59
N PHE A 134 -2.33 30.72 2.23
CA PHE A 134 -3.47 30.12 2.91
C PHE A 134 -3.18 28.68 3.32
N HIS A 135 -3.94 28.23 4.32
CA HIS A 135 -3.89 26.84 4.79
C HIS A 135 -5.29 26.25 4.69
N GLN A 136 -5.36 25.01 4.22
CA GLN A 136 -6.60 24.26 4.14
C GLN A 136 -6.35 22.83 4.63
N THR A 137 -7.33 22.26 5.31
CA THR A 137 -7.32 20.83 5.65
C THR A 137 -8.52 20.18 4.98
N VAL A 138 -8.27 19.10 4.29
CA VAL A 138 -9.29 18.25 3.66
C VAL A 138 -9.01 16.80 4.03
N ASP A 139 -9.98 15.95 3.85
CA ASP A 139 -9.84 14.50 3.98
C ASP A 139 -10.24 13.82 2.68
N GLY A 140 -9.77 12.60 2.51
CA GLY A 140 -10.06 11.81 1.33
C GLY A 140 -9.70 10.34 1.53
N ASN A 141 -10.39 9.49 0.78
CA ASN A 141 -10.14 8.07 0.75
C ASN A 141 -9.33 7.71 -0.50
N SER A 142 -8.54 6.65 -0.38
CA SER A 142 -7.78 6.10 -1.50
C SER A 142 -7.88 4.59 -1.47
N PHE A 143 -8.02 4.00 -2.65
CA PHE A 143 -7.94 2.55 -2.81
C PHE A 143 -6.78 2.22 -3.74
N LEU A 144 -5.67 1.80 -3.13
CA LEU A 144 -4.43 1.53 -3.82
C LEU A 144 -4.38 0.07 -4.26
N VAL A 145 -4.11 -0.15 -5.54
CA VAL A 145 -3.92 -1.48 -6.11
C VAL A 145 -2.61 -1.51 -6.87
N GLY A 146 -1.89 -2.61 -6.79
CA GLY A 146 -0.64 -2.78 -7.51
C GLY A 146 0.03 -4.10 -7.27
N ALA A 147 1.29 -4.16 -7.65
CA ALA A 147 2.10 -5.36 -7.54
C ALA A 147 3.51 -5.04 -7.05
N GLY A 148 4.18 -6.04 -6.54
CA GLY A 148 5.54 -5.89 -6.04
C GLY A 148 6.34 -7.18 -6.07
N TYR A 149 7.64 -6.98 -5.86
CA TYR A 149 8.63 -8.03 -5.72
C TYR A 149 9.12 -8.08 -4.26
N THR A 150 9.42 -9.27 -3.76
CA THR A 150 10.01 -9.49 -2.43
C THR A 150 11.24 -10.36 -2.50
N THR A 151 12.25 -10.05 -1.67
CA THR A 151 13.57 -10.69 -1.72
C THR A 151 13.65 -12.02 -0.96
N GLY A 152 12.56 -12.60 -0.54
CA GLY A 152 12.64 -13.88 0.14
C GLY A 152 11.60 -14.08 1.23
N ARG A 153 10.34 -13.88 0.88
CA ARG A 153 9.26 -14.37 1.73
C ARG A 153 9.24 -15.90 1.65
N ASP A 154 10.05 -16.53 2.48
CA ASP A 154 9.93 -17.96 2.73
C ASP A 154 9.03 -18.15 3.96
N PRO A 155 7.90 -18.88 3.85
CA PRO A 155 7.04 -19.16 4.99
C PRO A 155 7.74 -19.92 6.10
N ASP A 156 8.79 -20.66 5.76
CA ASP A 156 9.59 -21.46 6.68
C ASP A 156 10.88 -20.69 7.11
N ALA A 157 11.28 -19.64 6.37
CA ALA A 157 12.40 -18.77 6.73
C ALA A 157 11.89 -17.59 7.58
N LYS A 158 12.29 -17.62 8.83
CA LYS A 158 11.90 -16.68 9.90
C LYS A 158 12.68 -15.36 9.83
N GLY A 159 13.09 -14.93 8.64
CA GLY A 159 13.97 -13.78 8.43
C GLY A 159 13.25 -12.51 8.01
N VAL A 160 13.93 -11.40 8.21
CA VAL A 160 13.54 -10.10 7.64
C VAL A 160 13.63 -10.18 6.12
N TYR A 161 12.59 -9.70 5.42
CA TYR A 161 12.61 -9.63 3.96
C TYR A 161 12.23 -8.24 3.46
N GLY A 162 12.91 -7.83 2.40
CA GLY A 162 12.65 -6.58 1.71
C GLY A 162 11.60 -6.73 0.62
N TYR A 163 10.97 -5.62 0.24
CA TYR A 163 10.07 -5.58 -0.89
C TYR A 163 10.12 -4.25 -1.64
N LEU A 164 9.75 -4.31 -2.91
CA LEU A 164 9.51 -3.17 -3.78
C LEU A 164 8.14 -3.33 -4.42
N ALA A 165 7.31 -2.29 -4.38
CA ALA A 165 5.97 -2.30 -4.96
C ALA A 165 5.69 -1.03 -5.75
N ILE A 166 4.83 -1.14 -6.76
CA ILE A 166 4.24 -0.02 -7.49
C ILE A 166 2.73 -0.10 -7.29
N LEU A 167 2.15 0.98 -6.77
CA LEU A 167 0.73 1.08 -6.45
C LEU A 167 0.10 2.26 -7.20
N PHE A 168 -1.19 2.14 -7.52
CA PHE A 168 -2.01 3.15 -8.16
C PHE A 168 -3.31 3.32 -7.40
N ASP A 169 -3.77 4.55 -7.21
CA ASP A 169 -5.10 4.80 -6.65
C ASP A 169 -6.16 4.59 -7.74
N VAL A 170 -7.02 3.61 -7.53
CA VAL A 170 -8.11 3.29 -8.47
C VAL A 170 -9.43 3.92 -8.08
N LEU A 171 -9.58 4.39 -6.84
CA LEU A 171 -10.77 5.10 -6.38
C LEU A 171 -10.85 6.50 -6.96
N LYS A 172 -9.70 7.20 -7.05
CA LYS A 172 -9.55 8.53 -7.64
C LYS A 172 -10.55 9.56 -7.07
N GLU A 173 -10.74 9.57 -5.76
CA GLU A 173 -11.52 10.64 -5.12
C GLU A 173 -10.88 12.00 -5.38
N PRO A 174 -11.68 13.08 -5.50
CA PRO A 174 -11.16 14.43 -5.79
C PRO A 174 -10.08 14.93 -4.82
N ASN A 175 -10.16 14.47 -3.55
CA ASN A 175 -9.19 14.81 -2.50
C ASN A 175 -8.12 13.72 -2.29
N SER A 176 -8.03 12.72 -3.16
CA SER A 176 -6.99 11.70 -3.00
C SER A 176 -5.59 12.33 -3.13
N PRO A 177 -4.67 12.06 -2.19
CA PRO A 177 -3.31 12.55 -2.28
C PRO A 177 -2.46 11.88 -3.38
N TYR A 178 -3.02 10.90 -4.07
CA TYR A 178 -2.37 10.06 -5.07
C TYR A 178 -2.91 10.29 -6.49
N THR A 179 -3.62 11.38 -6.69
CA THR A 179 -4.09 11.83 -8.01
C THR A 179 -3.51 13.20 -8.35
N ASP A 180 -3.36 13.47 -9.64
CA ASP A 180 -3.00 14.80 -10.14
C ASP A 180 -4.24 15.70 -10.31
N ASN A 181 -4.01 16.96 -10.71
CA ASN A 181 -5.07 17.94 -10.97
C ASN A 181 -6.02 17.57 -12.12
N LEU A 182 -5.68 16.56 -12.92
CA LEU A 182 -6.53 15.98 -13.98
C LEU A 182 -7.20 14.67 -13.54
N ASN A 183 -7.19 14.39 -12.24
CA ASN A 183 -7.73 13.16 -11.64
C ASN A 183 -7.11 11.85 -12.22
N ARG A 184 -5.83 11.93 -12.60
CA ARG A 184 -5.07 10.75 -13.04
C ARG A 184 -4.28 10.20 -11.86
N SER A 185 -4.31 8.88 -11.71
CA SER A 185 -3.55 8.20 -10.67
C SER A 185 -2.04 8.37 -10.86
N ILE A 186 -1.35 8.81 -9.82
CA ILE A 186 0.10 8.95 -9.77
C ILE A 186 0.68 7.62 -9.29
N PRO A 187 1.65 7.01 -10.02
CA PRO A 187 2.30 5.80 -9.55
C PRO A 187 3.10 6.07 -8.26
N ILE A 188 2.89 5.23 -7.26
CA ILE A 188 3.58 5.29 -5.97
C ILE A 188 4.54 4.12 -5.90
N ILE A 189 5.83 4.41 -5.82
CA ILE A 189 6.86 3.39 -5.61
C ILE A 189 7.09 3.28 -4.11
N ARG A 190 6.94 2.08 -3.56
CA ARG A 190 7.21 1.76 -2.15
C ARG A 190 8.31 0.74 -2.05
N ALA A 191 9.39 1.09 -1.35
CA ALA A 191 10.44 0.17 -0.94
C ALA A 191 10.39 0.00 0.58
N GLY A 192 10.42 -1.22 1.06
CA GLY A 192 10.26 -1.49 2.48
C GLY A 192 10.77 -2.85 2.91
N PHE A 193 10.54 -3.15 4.18
CA PHE A 193 10.89 -4.43 4.78
C PHE A 193 9.80 -4.89 5.74
N ASN A 194 9.73 -6.21 5.96
CA ASN A 194 8.89 -6.83 6.96
C ASN A 194 9.76 -7.68 7.90
N VAL A 195 9.43 -7.61 9.18
CA VAL A 195 10.10 -8.32 10.27
C VAL A 195 9.08 -9.25 10.91
N PRO A 196 9.21 -10.57 10.76
CA PRO A 196 8.37 -11.53 11.48
C PRO A 196 8.58 -11.37 12.98
N LEU A 197 7.47 -11.41 13.74
CA LEU A 197 7.48 -11.29 15.19
C LEU A 197 7.37 -12.68 15.84
N PHE A 198 7.77 -12.77 17.11
CA PHE A 198 7.63 -13.97 17.96
C PHE A 198 8.22 -15.26 17.35
N GLN A 199 9.30 -15.13 16.61
CA GLN A 199 10.04 -16.28 16.08
C GLN A 199 10.80 -16.92 17.25
N GLY A 200 10.24 -17.99 17.85
CA GLY A 200 10.87 -18.71 18.94
C GLY A 200 12.28 -19.19 18.55
N HIS A 201 13.27 -18.97 19.43
CA HIS A 201 14.55 -19.64 19.34
C HIS A 201 14.26 -21.16 19.50
N ARG A 202 14.32 -21.91 18.42
CA ARG A 202 14.60 -23.34 18.54
C ARG A 202 16.05 -23.42 18.97
N GLY A 203 16.26 -23.69 20.28
CA GLY A 203 17.58 -23.94 20.81
C GLY A 203 18.26 -25.00 19.95
N ALA A 204 19.46 -24.70 19.50
CA ALA A 204 20.39 -25.71 19.01
C ALA A 204 20.68 -26.65 20.20
N TYR A 205 20.22 -27.86 20.08
CA TYR A 205 20.70 -29.00 20.81
C TYR A 205 21.39 -29.94 19.85
#